data_be32701004caecbef28b81f17d40a54e
#
_entry.id   be32701004caecbef28b81f17d40a54e
#
_cell.length_a   1.000
_cell.length_b   1.000
_cell.length_c   1.000
_cell.angle_alpha   90.00
_cell.angle_beta   90.00
_cell.angle_gamma   90.00
#
_symmetry.space_group_name_H-M   'P 1'
#
loop_
_entity.id
_entity.type
_entity.pdbx_description
1 polymer ?
#
loop_
_entity_poly.entity_id
_entity_poly.type
_entity_poly.pdbx_seq_one_letter_code
_entity_poly.pdbx_strand_id
1 'polypeptide(L)'
;DTHIPFSQPAVWYEAHLVCPGFDFYGNFLAGTPFGALGHNERGGWGLTMFENDDVDFFREKPNPQNPNQVWFRDHWEDLRTRTETIRV
;
A
#
# COMPACT_ATOMS: atom_id res chain seq x y z
N ASP A 1 2.53 16.27 6.82
CA ASP A 1 3.65 15.42 7.22
C ASP A 1 3.30 13.95 6.99
N THR A 2 3.90 13.36 5.99
CA THR A 2 3.58 11.99 5.54
C THR A 2 4.40 10.91 6.24
N HIS A 3 5.32 11.28 7.12
CA HIS A 3 6.22 10.36 7.86
C HIS A 3 6.95 9.36 6.93
N ILE A 4 7.23 9.76 5.72
CA ILE A 4 7.96 8.95 4.73
C ILE A 4 9.44 9.32 4.78
N PRO A 5 10.35 8.35 4.93
CA PRO A 5 11.78 8.63 5.00
C PRO A 5 12.32 9.22 3.70
N PHE A 6 13.26 10.13 3.84
CA PHE A 6 14.04 10.63 2.71
C PHE A 6 15.05 9.55 2.30
N SER A 7 14.86 8.99 1.12
CA SER A 7 15.62 7.82 0.65
C SER A 7 15.89 7.87 -0.86
N GLN A 8 16.82 7.02 -1.29
CA GLN A 8 17.09 6.77 -2.70
C GLN A 8 16.99 5.25 -2.95
N PRO A 9 16.10 4.78 -3.82
CA PRO A 9 15.18 5.58 -4.65
C PRO A 9 14.13 6.32 -3.81
N ALA A 10 13.71 7.48 -4.29
CA ALA A 10 12.68 8.29 -3.64
C ALA A 10 11.32 7.60 -3.69
N VAL A 11 10.57 7.69 -2.61
CA VAL A 11 9.18 7.20 -2.55
C VAL A 11 8.26 8.09 -3.38
N TRP A 12 8.48 9.40 -3.30
CA TRP A 12 7.71 10.40 -4.00
C TRP A 12 8.40 10.88 -5.27
N TYR A 13 7.62 11.13 -6.30
CA TYR A 13 8.03 11.95 -7.43
C TYR A 13 7.06 13.10 -7.65
N GLU A 14 7.58 14.21 -8.11
CA GLU A 14 6.86 15.45 -8.36
C GLU A 14 6.46 15.53 -9.83
N ALA A 15 5.23 15.93 -10.11
CA ALA A 15 4.77 16.15 -11.46
C ALA A 15 3.71 17.26 -11.54
N HIS A 16 3.69 17.94 -12.69
CA HIS A 16 2.67 18.88 -13.07
C HIS A 16 1.97 18.35 -14.33
N LEU A 17 0.70 18.01 -14.19
CA LEU A 17 -0.12 17.46 -15.26
C LEU A 17 -1.09 18.50 -15.75
N VAL A 18 -1.01 18.85 -17.04
CA VAL A 18 -1.85 19.85 -17.67
C VAL A 18 -2.51 19.28 -18.91
N CYS A 19 -3.84 19.33 -18.97
CA CYS A 19 -4.60 19.04 -20.17
C CYS A 19 -5.92 19.84 -20.16
N PRO A 20 -6.70 19.87 -21.25
CA PRO A 20 -7.95 20.63 -21.28
C PRO A 20 -8.88 20.24 -20.14
N GLY A 21 -9.19 21.21 -19.26
CA GLY A 21 -10.06 21.03 -18.10
C GLY A 21 -9.41 20.35 -16.88
N PHE A 22 -8.11 20.11 -16.92
CA PHE A 22 -7.37 19.51 -15.80
C PHE A 22 -5.99 20.15 -15.68
N ASP A 23 -5.69 20.67 -14.50
CA ASP A 23 -4.39 21.21 -14.10
C ASP A 23 -4.13 20.77 -12.67
N PHE A 24 -3.09 19.97 -12.45
CA PHE A 24 -2.73 19.44 -11.16
C PHE A 24 -1.22 19.40 -10.99
N TYR A 25 -0.75 20.00 -9.91
CA TYR A 25 0.65 19.91 -9.48
C TYR A 25 0.74 19.23 -8.14
N GLY A 26 1.64 18.25 -8.01
CA GLY A 26 1.80 17.55 -6.73
C GLY A 26 2.75 16.38 -6.76
N ASN A 27 2.66 15.57 -5.71
CA ASN A 27 3.50 14.42 -5.49
C ASN A 27 2.73 13.11 -5.68
N PHE A 28 3.37 12.18 -6.34
CA PHE A 28 2.84 10.89 -6.72
C PHE A 28 3.67 9.76 -6.10
N LEU A 29 3.04 8.65 -5.85
CA LEU A 29 3.72 7.39 -5.56
C LEU A 29 3.97 6.63 -6.87
N ALA A 30 5.13 6.03 -7.00
CA ALA A 30 5.46 5.22 -8.18
C ALA A 30 4.41 4.12 -8.39
N GLY A 31 3.93 4.00 -9.63
CA GLY A 31 2.89 3.02 -9.99
C GLY A 31 1.45 3.46 -9.73
N THR A 32 1.21 4.66 -9.17
CA THR A 32 -0.13 5.23 -9.02
C THR A 32 -0.36 6.36 -10.03
N PRO A 33 -1.53 6.40 -10.70
CA PRO A 33 -1.84 7.47 -11.65
C PRO A 33 -2.42 8.73 -10.97
N PHE A 34 -2.55 8.73 -9.64
CA PHE A 34 -3.19 9.80 -8.89
C PHE A 34 -2.19 10.54 -8.02
N GLY A 35 -2.28 11.86 -8.01
CA GLY A 35 -1.52 12.69 -7.07
C GLY A 35 -1.99 12.45 -5.63
N ALA A 36 -1.10 11.97 -4.80
CA ALA A 36 -1.42 11.68 -3.40
C ALA A 36 -1.56 12.97 -2.58
N LEU A 37 -0.77 13.97 -2.89
CA LEU A 37 -0.85 15.31 -2.29
C LEU A 37 -0.46 16.36 -3.34
N GLY A 38 -1.06 17.53 -3.24
CA GLY A 38 -0.83 18.60 -4.21
C GLY A 38 -2.00 19.59 -4.29
N HIS A 39 -2.09 20.29 -5.40
CA HIS A 39 -3.13 21.28 -5.61
C HIS A 39 -3.50 21.42 -7.09
N ASN A 40 -4.64 22.01 -7.29
CA ASN A 40 -5.12 22.51 -8.57
C ASN A 40 -5.63 23.95 -8.41
N GLU A 41 -6.30 24.50 -9.42
CA GLU A 41 -6.87 25.87 -9.38
C GLU A 41 -7.97 26.04 -8.31
N ARG A 42 -8.56 24.95 -7.82
CA ARG A 42 -9.74 24.98 -6.96
C ARG A 42 -9.43 24.65 -5.50
N GLY A 43 -8.31 23.98 -5.23
CA GLY A 43 -7.95 23.60 -3.89
C GLY A 43 -6.67 22.78 -3.81
N GLY A 44 -6.21 22.58 -2.60
CA GLY A 44 -5.06 21.75 -2.28
C GLY A 44 -5.42 20.70 -1.22
N TRP A 45 -4.68 19.59 -1.24
CA TRP A 45 -4.81 18.53 -0.24
C TRP A 45 -3.45 17.96 0.12
N GLY A 46 -3.36 17.51 1.33
CA GLY A 46 -2.20 16.82 1.85
C GLY A 46 -2.62 15.58 2.60
N LEU A 47 -1.68 14.69 2.81
CA LEU A 47 -1.87 13.46 3.58
C LEU A 47 -0.99 13.49 4.82
N THR A 48 -1.49 12.84 5.87
CA THR A 48 -0.71 12.52 7.06
C THR A 48 -1.08 11.14 7.58
N MET A 49 -0.24 10.58 8.44
CA MET A 49 -0.53 9.31 9.09
C MET A 49 -1.60 9.51 10.16
N PHE A 50 -2.70 8.82 10.05
CA PHE A 50 -3.78 8.85 11.03
C PHE A 50 -3.55 7.86 12.19
N GLU A 51 -2.80 6.80 11.94
CA GLU A 51 -2.41 5.78 12.93
C GLU A 51 -3.60 5.15 13.67
N ASN A 52 -4.63 4.79 12.94
CA ASN A 52 -5.87 4.27 13.50
C ASN A 52 -5.89 2.74 13.70
N ASP A 53 -4.74 2.09 13.71
CA ASP A 53 -4.61 0.66 14.04
C ASP A 53 -5.57 -0.25 13.23
N ASP A 54 -5.57 -0.08 11.91
CA ASP A 54 -6.45 -0.81 10.98
C ASP A 54 -5.92 -2.18 10.58
N VAL A 55 -4.67 -2.50 10.91
CA VAL A 55 -3.97 -3.69 10.40
C VAL A 55 -3.43 -4.54 11.53
N ASP A 56 -3.96 -5.74 11.65
CA ASP A 56 -3.48 -6.76 12.55
C ASP A 56 -2.60 -7.79 11.84
N PHE A 57 -1.49 -8.17 12.47
CA PHE A 57 -0.65 -9.26 12.02
C PHE A 57 -0.84 -10.47 12.91
N PHE A 58 -1.33 -11.56 12.32
CA PHE A 58 -1.52 -12.82 13.02
C PHE A 58 -0.36 -13.78 12.71
N ARG A 59 0.20 -14.36 13.77
CA ARG A 59 1.20 -15.41 13.63
C ARG A 59 0.49 -16.76 13.73
N GLU A 60 0.36 -17.43 12.60
CA GLU A 60 -0.25 -18.75 12.54
C GLU A 60 0.62 -19.79 13.26
N LYS A 61 -0.05 -20.79 13.87
CA LYS A 61 0.61 -21.94 14.47
C LYS A 61 0.60 -23.10 13.47
N PRO A 62 1.73 -23.41 12.80
CA PRO A 62 1.79 -24.50 11.83
C PRO A 62 1.65 -25.86 12.53
N ASN A 63 1.07 -26.83 11.84
CA ASN A 63 1.02 -28.20 12.30
C ASN A 63 2.40 -28.86 12.15
N PRO A 64 3.04 -29.34 13.24
CA PRO A 64 4.34 -29.97 13.18
C PRO A 64 4.38 -31.26 12.33
N GLN A 65 3.23 -31.90 12.13
CA GLN A 65 3.09 -33.17 11.38
C GLN A 65 2.64 -32.97 9.93
N ASN A 66 2.05 -31.79 9.62
CA ASN A 66 1.60 -31.44 8.29
C ASN A 66 1.80 -29.94 8.02
N PRO A 67 2.84 -29.54 7.28
CA PRO A 67 3.15 -28.13 7.03
C PRO A 67 2.08 -27.38 6.22
N ASN A 68 1.10 -28.10 5.64
CA ASN A 68 -0.03 -27.51 4.91
C ASN A 68 -1.24 -27.20 5.80
N GLN A 69 -1.07 -27.32 7.13
CA GLN A 69 -2.14 -27.04 8.09
C GLN A 69 -1.70 -26.01 9.13
N VAL A 70 -2.67 -25.21 9.57
CA VAL A 70 -2.53 -24.26 10.68
C VAL A 70 -3.59 -24.52 11.74
N TRP A 71 -3.27 -24.18 12.98
CA TRP A 71 -4.23 -24.26 14.07
C TRP A 71 -5.20 -23.10 13.97
N PHE A 72 -6.48 -23.42 13.80
CA PHE A 72 -7.55 -22.43 13.79
C PHE A 72 -8.61 -22.80 14.81
N ARG A 73 -8.86 -21.89 15.75
CA ARG A 73 -9.79 -22.11 16.88
C ARG A 73 -9.43 -23.36 17.68
N ASP A 74 -10.03 -24.50 17.34
CA ASP A 74 -9.97 -25.77 18.09
C ASP A 74 -9.56 -26.97 17.22
N HIS A 75 -9.16 -26.76 15.97
CA HIS A 75 -8.78 -27.81 15.03
C HIS A 75 -7.66 -27.40 14.07
N TRP A 76 -7.10 -28.36 13.34
CA TRP A 76 -6.18 -28.13 12.24
C TRP A 76 -6.96 -27.88 10.97
N GLU A 77 -6.71 -26.75 10.31
CA GLU A 77 -7.32 -26.36 9.04
C GLU A 77 -6.28 -26.36 7.91
N ASP A 78 -6.67 -26.87 6.75
CA ASP A 78 -5.81 -26.93 5.57
C ASP A 78 -5.61 -25.52 4.99
N LEU A 79 -4.34 -25.20 4.66
CA LEU A 79 -4.00 -23.96 3.96
C LEU A 79 -4.55 -23.97 2.55
N ARG A 80 -5.22 -22.89 2.17
CA ARG A 80 -5.60 -22.64 0.77
C ARG A 80 -4.46 -21.90 0.08
N THR A 81 -3.77 -22.61 -0.81
CA THR A 81 -2.66 -22.05 -1.55
C THR A 81 -3.11 -21.59 -2.94
N ARG A 82 -2.71 -20.38 -3.32
CA ARG A 82 -2.85 -19.84 -4.66
C ARG A 82 -1.47 -19.45 -5.19
N THR A 83 -1.13 -19.94 -6.37
CA THR A 83 0.12 -19.59 -7.04
C THR A 83 -0.14 -18.46 -8.03
N GLU A 84 0.58 -17.35 -7.86
CA GLU A 84 0.58 -16.23 -8.81
C GLU A 84 1.94 -16.16 -9.51
N THR A 85 1.92 -16.02 -10.83
CA THR A 85 3.13 -15.87 -11.62
C THR A 85 3.30 -14.44 -12.07
N ILE A 86 4.36 -13.78 -11.59
CA ILE A 86 4.77 -12.46 -12.06
C ILE A 86 5.83 -12.66 -13.13
N ARG A 87 5.54 -12.23 -14.34
CA ARG A 87 6.52 -12.22 -15.43
C ARG A 87 7.24 -10.87 -15.43
N VAL A 88 8.55 -10.90 -15.35
CA VAL A 88 9.45 -9.74 -15.38
C VAL A 88 10.09 -9.64 -16.77
#